data_07fec1d43d1f0e92bed41cb9ba56394a
#
_entry.id   07fec1d43d1f0e92bed41cb9ba56394a
#
_cell.length_a   1.000
_cell.length_b   1.000
_cell.length_c   1.000
_cell.angle_alpha   90.00
_cell.angle_beta   90.00
_cell.angle_gamma   90.00
#
_symmetry.space_group_name_H-M   'P 1'
#
loop_
_entity.id
_entity.type
_entity.pdbx_description
1 polymer ?
#
loop_
_entity_poly.entity_id
_entity_poly.type
_entity_poly.pdbx_seq_one_letter_code
_entity_poly.pdbx_strand_id
1 'polypeptide(L)'
;MDVKYCPKCATELVWRFSGDRERPTCSSCGFVFYFNPVVGAGTLVETKGRVVLVRRGVEPKAGYWSLPSGYVEADELAEEAAVRETQEETGLDVEVDDMLGVYSFGDEPPTGVLLLYSARAVGGELRAGDDAQEVGTFAPDELPADDQIAFRTHLRALHDWRRARAIIYRRATPDDRAVVEELSERYHLGGECSRCLGVKDRWVLLAWDREQLVGFVCVDHRSWSRSVNIDQVFVSPAYRRWGIATQFVSRAIVYAHEKHAHMLLAEAPITNPVLFVYLKAGFRVSGFIDAYYPPGDQEPVTALFLAYDFG
;
A
#
# COMPACT_ATOMS: atom_id res chain seq x y z
N MET A 1 -10.01 -4.76 31.21
CA MET A 1 -9.92 -3.34 31.60
C MET A 1 -11.00 -3.08 32.64
N ASP A 2 -10.61 -2.53 33.79
CA ASP A 2 -11.52 -2.31 34.91
C ASP A 2 -11.56 -0.82 35.20
N VAL A 3 -12.54 -0.13 34.61
CA VAL A 3 -12.78 1.30 34.87
C VAL A 3 -13.78 1.38 36.01
N LYS A 4 -13.30 1.73 37.20
CA LYS A 4 -14.10 1.70 38.42
C LYS A 4 -14.83 3.02 38.69
N TYR A 5 -14.21 4.15 38.36
CA TYR A 5 -14.74 5.47 38.70
C TYR A 5 -14.97 6.33 37.46
N CYS A 6 -15.99 7.17 37.53
CA CYS A 6 -16.32 8.14 36.48
C CYS A 6 -15.23 9.21 36.35
N PRO A 7 -14.65 9.43 35.16
CA PRO A 7 -13.61 10.43 34.96
C PRO A 7 -14.14 11.88 35.09
N LYS A 8 -15.48 12.08 35.05
CA LYS A 8 -16.09 13.42 35.18
C LYS A 8 -16.41 13.83 36.62
N CYS A 9 -16.82 12.86 37.46
CA CYS A 9 -17.33 13.18 38.79
C CYS A 9 -16.92 12.19 39.88
N ALA A 10 -15.99 11.28 39.59
CA ALA A 10 -15.44 10.28 40.50
C ALA A 10 -16.47 9.32 41.16
N THR A 11 -17.75 9.33 40.75
CA THR A 11 -18.75 8.35 41.21
C THR A 11 -18.41 6.98 40.68
N GLU A 12 -18.63 5.94 41.45
CA GLU A 12 -18.41 4.55 41.00
C GLU A 12 -19.35 4.22 39.82
N LEU A 13 -18.74 3.64 38.75
CA LEU A 13 -19.45 3.25 37.55
C LEU A 13 -20.17 1.93 37.75
N VAL A 14 -21.37 1.80 37.19
CA VAL A 14 -22.16 0.59 37.17
C VAL A 14 -22.37 0.10 35.73
N TRP A 15 -22.33 -1.20 35.51
CA TRP A 15 -22.62 -1.79 34.20
C TRP A 15 -24.08 -1.68 33.86
N ARG A 16 -24.44 -1.05 32.76
CA ARG A 16 -25.80 -0.90 32.25
C ARG A 16 -25.84 -1.06 30.75
N PHE A 17 -26.96 -1.55 30.24
CA PHE A 17 -27.20 -1.54 28.80
C PHE A 17 -27.23 -0.10 28.27
N SER A 18 -26.38 0.18 27.27
CA SER A 18 -26.32 1.43 26.50
C SER A 18 -26.29 1.05 25.03
N GLY A 19 -27.40 1.14 24.34
CA GLY A 19 -27.61 0.57 23.03
C GLY A 19 -27.67 -0.97 23.07
N ASP A 20 -26.77 -1.61 22.31
CA ASP A 20 -26.69 -3.07 22.14
C ASP A 20 -25.74 -3.80 23.11
N ARG A 21 -25.09 -3.08 24.02
CA ARG A 21 -24.05 -3.61 24.91
C ARG A 21 -24.16 -3.06 26.33
N GLU A 22 -23.69 -3.84 27.29
CA GLU A 22 -23.41 -3.33 28.63
C GLU A 22 -22.15 -2.48 28.63
N ARG A 23 -22.25 -1.28 29.25
CA ARG A 23 -21.12 -0.33 29.37
C ARG A 23 -21.07 0.25 30.78
N PRO A 24 -19.87 0.56 31.30
CA PRO A 24 -19.74 1.29 32.56
C PRO A 24 -20.40 2.64 32.43
N THR A 25 -21.44 2.89 33.25
CA THR A 25 -22.28 4.08 33.18
C THR A 25 -22.28 4.76 34.56
N CYS A 26 -22.13 6.07 34.60
CA CYS A 26 -22.23 6.83 35.83
C CYS A 26 -23.67 7.09 36.19
N SER A 27 -24.07 6.66 37.39
CA SER A 27 -25.42 6.89 37.91
C SER A 27 -25.68 8.33 38.35
N SER A 28 -24.62 9.12 38.59
CA SER A 28 -24.71 10.51 39.04
C SER A 28 -24.78 11.51 37.89
N CYS A 29 -23.89 11.40 36.87
CA CYS A 29 -23.81 12.40 35.79
C CYS A 29 -24.18 11.87 34.41
N GLY A 30 -24.58 10.58 34.29
CA GLY A 30 -24.97 9.97 33.03
C GLY A 30 -23.80 9.67 32.06
N PHE A 31 -22.55 9.88 32.45
CA PHE A 31 -21.41 9.55 31.59
C PHE A 31 -21.35 8.06 31.30
N VAL A 32 -21.19 7.70 30.01
CA VAL A 32 -20.98 6.33 29.55
C VAL A 32 -19.53 6.18 29.13
N PHE A 33 -18.84 5.17 29.65
CA PHE A 33 -17.48 4.85 29.25
C PHE A 33 -17.48 3.88 28.07
N TYR A 34 -16.79 4.26 27.01
CA TYR A 34 -16.62 3.43 25.80
C TYR A 34 -15.19 2.87 25.79
N PHE A 35 -15.09 1.55 25.68
CA PHE A 35 -13.80 0.90 25.41
C PHE A 35 -13.55 0.97 23.92
N ASN A 36 -12.70 1.88 23.50
CA ASN A 36 -12.31 2.02 22.11
C ASN A 36 -11.10 1.14 21.81
N PRO A 37 -10.97 0.58 20.59
CA PRO A 37 -9.73 -0.02 20.14
C PRO A 37 -8.58 0.99 20.22
N VAL A 38 -7.39 0.52 20.57
CA VAL A 38 -6.19 1.37 20.50
C VAL A 38 -5.74 1.51 19.04
N VAL A 39 -5.22 2.67 18.70
CA VAL A 39 -4.69 2.96 17.37
C VAL A 39 -3.18 3.08 17.46
N GLY A 40 -2.48 2.24 16.72
CA GLY A 40 -1.05 2.37 16.49
C GLY A 40 -0.78 2.83 15.07
N ALA A 41 0.30 3.54 14.88
CA ALA A 41 0.82 3.93 13.57
C ALA A 41 2.30 3.59 13.46
N GLY A 42 2.76 3.28 12.26
CA GLY A 42 4.15 2.94 12.03
C GLY A 42 4.52 2.97 10.56
N THR A 43 5.80 2.79 10.30
CA THR A 43 6.33 2.84 8.94
C THR A 43 7.06 1.56 8.54
N LEU A 44 6.99 1.24 7.27
CA LEU A 44 7.93 0.39 6.58
C LEU A 44 8.87 1.32 5.79
N VAL A 45 10.00 1.66 6.42
CA VAL A 45 11.02 2.50 5.77
C VAL A 45 11.90 1.62 4.90
N GLU A 46 12.01 1.98 3.64
CA GLU A 46 12.91 1.33 2.71
C GLU A 46 14.08 2.23 2.31
N THR A 47 15.28 1.70 2.40
CA THR A 47 16.50 2.35 1.94
C THR A 47 17.35 1.36 1.15
N LYS A 48 17.69 1.69 -0.10
CA LYS A 48 18.52 0.87 -1.00
C LYS A 48 18.05 -0.60 -1.12
N GLY A 49 16.72 -0.83 -1.15
CA GLY A 49 16.13 -2.17 -1.24
C GLY A 49 16.13 -2.98 0.06
N ARG A 50 16.43 -2.34 1.18
CA ARG A 50 16.47 -2.93 2.52
C ARG A 50 15.44 -2.27 3.41
N VAL A 51 14.78 -3.02 4.27
CA VAL A 51 13.81 -2.52 5.25
C VAL A 51 14.51 -2.19 6.57
N VAL A 52 14.09 -1.11 7.21
CA VAL A 52 14.56 -0.73 8.55
C VAL A 52 13.73 -1.46 9.59
N LEU A 53 14.38 -2.15 10.53
CA LEU A 53 13.75 -2.75 11.70
C LEU A 53 14.42 -2.25 12.98
N VAL A 54 13.63 -2.20 14.05
CA VAL A 54 14.08 -1.91 15.40
C VAL A 54 13.99 -3.16 16.27
N ARG A 55 14.97 -3.37 17.15
CA ARG A 55 14.93 -4.40 18.18
C ARG A 55 14.41 -3.78 19.46
N ARG A 56 13.27 -4.27 19.93
CA ARG A 56 12.58 -3.70 21.07
C ARG A 56 13.40 -3.79 22.34
N GLY A 57 13.52 -2.69 23.07
CA GLY A 57 14.17 -2.63 24.39
C GLY A 57 13.21 -2.85 25.55
N VAL A 58 11.88 -2.75 25.29
CA VAL A 58 10.82 -2.76 26.30
C VAL A 58 9.78 -3.86 26.08
N GLU A 59 9.07 -4.24 27.14
CA GLU A 59 7.92 -5.13 27.04
C GLU A 59 6.69 -4.41 26.40
N PRO A 60 5.78 -5.11 25.71
CA PRO A 60 5.85 -6.55 25.42
C PRO A 60 6.88 -6.88 24.32
N LYS A 61 7.46 -8.08 24.37
CA LYS A 61 8.36 -8.58 23.35
C LYS A 61 9.73 -7.87 23.31
N ALA A 62 10.30 -7.52 24.45
CA ALA A 62 11.69 -7.05 24.54
C ALA A 62 12.64 -8.05 23.85
N GLY A 63 13.61 -7.54 23.09
CA GLY A 63 14.59 -8.33 22.32
C GLY A 63 14.12 -8.84 20.98
N TYR A 64 12.86 -8.66 20.60
CA TYR A 64 12.32 -9.03 19.27
C TYR A 64 12.42 -7.87 18.28
N TRP A 65 12.43 -8.19 16.99
CA TRP A 65 12.42 -7.20 15.91
C TRP A 65 11.02 -6.76 15.56
N SER A 66 10.86 -5.48 15.22
CA SER A 66 9.61 -4.89 14.76
C SER A 66 9.86 -3.82 13.70
N LEU A 67 8.81 -3.45 12.98
CA LEU A 67 8.78 -2.19 12.25
C LEU A 67 8.72 -1.03 13.26
N PRO A 68 9.30 0.14 12.98
CA PRO A 68 9.13 1.34 13.80
C PRO A 68 7.66 1.68 13.93
N SER A 69 7.16 1.80 15.17
CA SER A 69 5.73 2.06 15.40
C SER A 69 5.40 2.26 16.86
N GLY A 70 4.42 3.12 17.15
CA GLY A 70 3.87 3.32 18.49
C GLY A 70 2.40 3.72 18.45
N TYR A 71 1.89 4.23 19.57
CA TYR A 71 0.51 4.67 19.68
C TYR A 71 0.31 6.05 19.10
N VAL A 72 -0.88 6.25 18.50
CA VAL A 72 -1.31 7.57 18.05
C VAL A 72 -1.84 8.34 19.25
N GLU A 73 -1.27 9.50 19.53
CA GLU A 73 -1.73 10.40 20.57
C GLU A 73 -2.99 11.17 20.15
N ALA A 74 -3.72 11.70 21.12
CA ALA A 74 -5.03 12.32 20.84
C ALA A 74 -4.95 13.65 20.07
N ASP A 75 -3.80 14.26 19.99
CA ASP A 75 -3.53 15.57 19.39
C ASP A 75 -2.69 15.52 18.12
N GLU A 76 -2.48 14.33 17.55
CA GLU A 76 -1.74 14.14 16.30
C GLU A 76 -2.53 13.30 15.26
N LEU A 77 -2.15 13.44 14.00
CA LEU A 77 -2.64 12.57 12.93
C LEU A 77 -1.85 11.24 12.92
N ALA A 78 -2.47 10.17 12.44
CA ALA A 78 -1.80 8.87 12.40
C ALA A 78 -0.53 8.83 11.53
N GLU A 79 -0.47 9.65 10.47
CA GLU A 79 0.73 9.81 9.65
C GLU A 79 1.84 10.56 10.41
N GLU A 80 1.46 11.56 11.21
CA GLU A 80 2.40 12.31 12.06
C GLU A 80 2.97 11.41 13.16
N ALA A 81 2.11 10.59 13.80
CA ALA A 81 2.55 9.57 14.76
C ALA A 81 3.55 8.59 14.12
N ALA A 82 3.27 8.08 12.92
CA ALA A 82 4.16 7.15 12.23
C ALA A 82 5.53 7.77 11.93
N VAL A 83 5.58 9.05 11.55
CA VAL A 83 6.83 9.80 11.32
C VAL A 83 7.57 10.01 12.62
N ARG A 84 6.90 10.48 13.68
CA ARG A 84 7.46 10.72 15.01
C ARG A 84 8.08 9.46 15.60
N GLU A 85 7.32 8.38 15.67
CA GLU A 85 7.79 7.07 16.18
C GLU A 85 9.00 6.55 15.38
N THR A 86 8.97 6.71 14.05
CA THR A 86 10.11 6.32 13.23
C THR A 86 11.36 7.11 13.58
N GLN A 87 11.24 8.41 13.75
CA GLN A 87 12.35 9.28 14.10
C GLN A 87 12.87 9.00 15.51
N GLU A 88 11.98 8.80 16.50
CA GLU A 88 12.31 8.49 17.88
C GLU A 88 13.05 7.15 18.00
N GLU A 89 12.56 6.09 17.34
CA GLU A 89 13.12 4.74 17.43
C GLU A 89 14.34 4.50 16.55
N THR A 90 14.47 5.22 15.40
CA THR A 90 15.50 4.94 14.40
C THR A 90 16.47 6.08 14.12
N GLY A 91 16.16 7.31 14.55
CA GLY A 91 16.92 8.54 14.24
C GLY A 91 16.78 9.02 12.79
N LEU A 92 15.94 8.39 11.98
CA LEU A 92 15.72 8.76 10.58
C LEU A 92 14.62 9.81 10.44
N ASP A 93 14.87 10.83 9.65
CA ASP A 93 13.82 11.70 9.12
C ASP A 93 13.18 11.03 7.90
N VAL A 94 11.86 10.86 7.93
CA VAL A 94 11.13 10.13 6.88
C VAL A 94 9.98 10.95 6.30
N GLU A 95 9.69 10.71 5.02
CA GLU A 95 8.46 11.14 4.39
C GLU A 95 7.58 9.92 4.09
N VAL A 96 6.31 10.00 4.48
CA VAL A 96 5.31 8.98 4.18
C VAL A 96 4.93 9.05 2.70
N ASP A 97 4.93 7.90 2.05
CA ASP A 97 4.54 7.77 0.63
C ASP A 97 3.09 7.32 0.48
N ASP A 98 2.72 6.20 1.10
CA ASP A 98 1.39 5.57 0.98
C ASP A 98 1.01 4.78 2.23
N MET A 99 -0.31 4.62 2.45
CA MET A 99 -0.81 3.63 3.40
C MET A 99 -0.64 2.22 2.83
N LEU A 100 0.19 1.39 3.46
CA LEU A 100 0.37 -0.02 3.10
C LEU A 100 -0.82 -0.86 3.52
N GLY A 101 -1.37 -0.61 4.69
CA GLY A 101 -2.52 -1.34 5.17
C GLY A 101 -2.94 -1.01 6.59
N VAL A 102 -4.08 -1.59 6.95
CA VAL A 102 -4.66 -1.58 8.30
C VAL A 102 -4.63 -3.01 8.82
N TYR A 103 -3.97 -3.21 9.95
CA TYR A 103 -3.78 -4.54 10.54
C TYR A 103 -4.41 -4.57 11.92
N SER A 104 -5.43 -5.41 12.11
CA SER A 104 -6.03 -5.60 13.44
C SER A 104 -5.15 -6.49 14.31
N PHE A 105 -5.06 -6.17 15.59
CA PHE A 105 -4.34 -6.95 16.59
C PHE A 105 -5.15 -7.10 17.90
N GLY A 106 -4.74 -8.06 18.73
CA GLY A 106 -5.43 -8.41 19.96
C GLY A 106 -6.52 -9.47 19.73
N ASP A 107 -6.30 -10.68 20.25
CA ASP A 107 -7.28 -11.76 20.21
C ASP A 107 -8.35 -11.56 21.30
N GLU A 108 -8.02 -10.81 22.36
CA GLU A 108 -8.91 -10.41 23.46
C GLU A 108 -8.81 -8.90 23.72
N PRO A 109 -9.84 -8.25 24.26
CA PRO A 109 -9.82 -6.83 24.59
C PRO A 109 -8.69 -6.46 25.59
N PRO A 110 -8.03 -5.33 25.37
CA PRO A 110 -8.27 -4.34 24.32
C PRO A 110 -7.70 -4.80 22.97
N THR A 111 -8.55 -4.76 21.94
CA THR A 111 -8.10 -4.92 20.56
C THR A 111 -7.59 -3.60 20.02
N GLY A 112 -6.85 -3.64 18.92
CA GLY A 112 -6.34 -2.44 18.28
C GLY A 112 -6.20 -2.59 16.77
N VAL A 113 -5.82 -1.48 16.16
CA VAL A 113 -5.47 -1.41 14.75
C VAL A 113 -4.11 -0.74 14.59
N LEU A 114 -3.27 -1.30 13.72
CA LEU A 114 -2.03 -0.70 13.27
C LEU A 114 -2.25 -0.12 11.87
N LEU A 115 -2.07 1.18 11.72
CA LEU A 115 -1.99 1.87 10.45
C LEU A 115 -0.53 1.86 10.00
N LEU A 116 -0.23 1.12 8.95
CA LEU A 116 1.14 0.99 8.46
C LEU A 116 1.31 1.74 7.15
N TYR A 117 2.33 2.57 7.09
CA TYR A 117 2.68 3.41 5.94
C TYR A 117 3.99 2.96 5.31
N SER A 118 4.10 3.05 3.99
CA SER A 118 5.41 3.06 3.34
C SER A 118 6.03 4.44 3.51
N ALA A 119 7.33 4.47 3.76
CA ALA A 119 8.07 5.70 3.92
C ALA A 119 9.48 5.58 3.33
N ARG A 120 10.03 6.71 2.92
CA ARG A 120 11.42 6.83 2.48
C ARG A 120 12.20 7.73 3.41
N ALA A 121 13.43 7.37 3.69
CA ALA A 121 14.33 8.22 4.47
C ALA A 121 14.73 9.44 3.62
N VAL A 122 14.59 10.64 4.20
CA VAL A 122 14.96 11.92 3.60
C VAL A 122 16.11 12.61 4.35
N GLY A 123 16.45 12.13 5.55
CA GLY A 123 17.50 12.66 6.40
C GLY A 123 17.72 11.80 7.63
N GLY A 124 18.45 12.37 8.60
CA GLY A 124 18.77 11.72 9.86
C GLY A 124 19.92 10.72 9.76
N GLU A 125 20.26 10.12 10.90
CA GLU A 125 21.29 9.10 11.02
C GLU A 125 20.70 7.86 11.70
N LEU A 126 20.88 6.68 11.07
CA LEU A 126 20.34 5.43 11.58
C LEU A 126 20.98 5.07 12.93
N ARG A 127 20.25 5.23 14.01
CA ARG A 127 20.65 4.90 15.37
C ARG A 127 19.45 4.50 16.21
N ALA A 128 19.64 3.54 17.08
CA ALA A 128 18.60 3.17 18.04
C ALA A 128 18.35 4.32 19.02
N GLY A 129 17.10 4.63 19.27
CA GLY A 129 16.67 5.64 20.22
C GLY A 129 15.40 5.20 20.93
N ASP A 130 14.98 5.95 21.95
CA ASP A 130 13.82 5.70 22.79
C ASP A 130 13.73 4.22 23.24
N ASP A 131 12.65 3.54 22.90
CA ASP A 131 12.34 2.16 23.25
C ASP A 131 13.12 1.11 22.44
N ALA A 132 13.96 1.51 21.46
CA ALA A 132 14.75 0.62 20.64
C ALA A 132 16.11 0.30 21.26
N GLN A 133 16.43 -0.98 21.42
CA GLN A 133 17.74 -1.45 21.86
C GLN A 133 18.75 -1.46 20.72
N GLU A 134 18.31 -1.72 19.50
CA GLU A 134 19.12 -1.86 18.30
C GLU A 134 18.29 -1.45 17.07
N VAL A 135 18.92 -0.95 16.04
CA VAL A 135 18.32 -0.70 14.74
C VAL A 135 19.16 -1.32 13.65
N GLY A 136 18.52 -1.90 12.65
CA GLY A 136 19.21 -2.53 11.53
C GLY A 136 18.45 -2.43 10.23
N THR A 137 19.17 -2.68 9.13
CA THR A 137 18.56 -2.78 7.81
C THR A 137 18.69 -4.20 7.27
N PHE A 138 17.65 -4.72 6.65
CA PHE A 138 17.58 -6.11 6.21
C PHE A 138 17.14 -6.19 4.74
N ALA A 139 17.87 -6.96 3.94
CA ALA A 139 17.42 -7.34 2.60
C ALA A 139 16.26 -8.35 2.69
N PRO A 140 15.48 -8.57 1.62
CA PRO A 140 14.35 -9.50 1.65
C PRO A 140 14.71 -10.94 2.07
N ASP A 141 15.93 -11.38 1.77
CA ASP A 141 16.49 -12.69 2.11
C ASP A 141 17.27 -12.71 3.45
N GLU A 142 17.50 -11.55 4.06
CA GLU A 142 18.19 -11.37 5.32
C GLU A 142 17.26 -11.05 6.50
N LEU A 143 15.94 -11.06 6.29
CA LEU A 143 14.97 -10.79 7.36
C LEU A 143 15.19 -11.74 8.54
N PRO A 144 15.02 -11.25 9.79
CA PRO A 144 15.00 -12.11 10.96
C PRO A 144 13.99 -13.25 10.80
N ALA A 145 14.24 -14.38 11.46
CA ALA A 145 13.29 -15.49 11.45
C ALA A 145 11.92 -15.08 11.99
N ASP A 146 10.85 -15.70 11.49
CA ASP A 146 9.46 -15.32 11.79
C ASP A 146 9.16 -15.28 13.30
N ASP A 147 9.78 -16.17 14.05
CA ASP A 147 9.67 -16.27 15.51
C ASP A 147 10.47 -15.19 16.27
N GLN A 148 11.29 -14.42 15.57
CA GLN A 148 12.03 -13.27 16.10
C GLN A 148 11.33 -11.94 15.81
N ILE A 149 10.22 -11.95 15.09
CA ILE A 149 9.39 -10.75 14.84
C ILE A 149 8.36 -10.62 15.96
N ALA A 150 8.33 -9.44 16.59
CA ALA A 150 7.54 -9.19 17.79
C ALA A 150 6.03 -9.42 17.59
N PHE A 151 5.47 -8.93 16.48
CA PHE A 151 4.03 -8.85 16.26
C PHE A 151 3.61 -9.50 14.94
N ARG A 152 2.51 -10.25 14.97
CA ARG A 152 1.94 -10.89 13.76
C ARG A 152 1.58 -9.88 12.66
N THR A 153 1.18 -8.68 13.03
CA THR A 153 0.91 -7.58 12.10
C THR A 153 2.16 -7.17 11.34
N HIS A 154 3.29 -7.00 12.02
CA HIS A 154 4.58 -6.66 11.43
C HIS A 154 5.12 -7.80 10.58
N LEU A 155 5.02 -9.04 11.08
CA LEU A 155 5.42 -10.22 10.32
C LEU A 155 4.66 -10.31 8.99
N ARG A 156 3.34 -10.10 9.02
CA ARG A 156 2.52 -10.10 7.81
C ARG A 156 2.96 -9.01 6.83
N ALA A 157 3.18 -7.79 7.31
CA ALA A 157 3.62 -6.67 6.47
C ALA A 157 5.02 -6.94 5.85
N LEU A 158 5.95 -7.52 6.61
CA LEU A 158 7.27 -7.91 6.12
C LEU A 158 7.19 -9.04 5.07
N HIS A 159 6.30 -10.01 5.25
CA HIS A 159 6.07 -11.05 4.25
C HIS A 159 5.51 -10.45 2.95
N ASP A 160 4.53 -9.53 3.04
CA ASP A 160 3.96 -8.85 1.87
C ASP A 160 5.04 -8.01 1.17
N TRP A 161 5.87 -7.27 1.93
CA TRP A 161 7.02 -6.53 1.39
C TRP A 161 8.03 -7.43 0.68
N ARG A 162 8.44 -8.54 1.32
CA ARG A 162 9.38 -9.52 0.73
C ARG A 162 8.84 -10.11 -0.56
N ARG A 163 7.56 -10.50 -0.57
CA ARG A 163 6.90 -11.06 -1.75
C ARG A 163 6.79 -10.05 -2.88
N ALA A 164 6.48 -8.79 -2.56
CA ALA A 164 6.45 -7.72 -3.57
C ALA A 164 7.80 -7.54 -4.26
N ARG A 165 8.92 -7.76 -3.57
CA ARG A 165 10.28 -7.70 -4.12
C ARG A 165 10.68 -8.94 -4.92
N ALA A 166 9.99 -10.06 -4.73
CA ALA A 166 10.22 -11.28 -5.51
C ALA A 166 9.51 -11.25 -6.89
N ILE A 167 8.69 -10.22 -7.14
CA ILE A 167 8.02 -10.06 -8.44
C ILE A 167 9.04 -9.77 -9.53
N ILE A 168 9.07 -10.65 -10.54
CA ILE A 168 9.93 -10.50 -11.70
C ILE A 168 9.17 -9.80 -12.82
N TYR A 169 9.76 -8.72 -13.34
CA TYR A 169 9.21 -7.98 -14.47
C TYR A 169 10.04 -8.29 -15.72
N ARG A 170 9.40 -8.83 -16.74
CA ARG A 170 10.05 -9.06 -18.01
C ARG A 170 9.15 -8.71 -19.20
N ARG A 171 9.78 -8.35 -20.31
CA ARG A 171 9.08 -8.13 -21.57
C ARG A 171 8.43 -9.44 -22.03
N ALA A 172 7.18 -9.34 -22.48
CA ALA A 172 6.46 -10.48 -23.07
C ALA A 172 7.05 -10.87 -24.43
N THR A 173 6.96 -12.15 -24.71
CA THR A 173 7.28 -12.76 -26.01
C THR A 173 6.00 -13.36 -26.62
N PRO A 174 5.99 -13.72 -27.91
CA PRO A 174 4.85 -14.43 -28.50
C PRO A 174 4.49 -15.76 -27.80
N ASP A 175 5.46 -16.40 -27.16
CA ASP A 175 5.26 -17.67 -26.42
C ASP A 175 4.42 -17.48 -25.14
N ASP A 176 4.33 -16.26 -24.63
CA ASP A 176 3.53 -15.92 -23.44
C ASP A 176 2.01 -15.80 -23.75
N ARG A 177 1.62 -15.96 -25.02
CA ARG A 177 0.23 -15.76 -25.46
C ARG A 177 -0.77 -16.57 -24.63
N ALA A 178 -0.54 -17.85 -24.47
CA ALA A 178 -1.46 -18.74 -23.79
C ALA A 178 -1.70 -18.35 -22.33
N VAL A 179 -0.64 -17.99 -21.60
CA VAL A 179 -0.77 -17.61 -20.18
C VAL A 179 -1.39 -16.23 -20.01
N VAL A 180 -1.17 -15.31 -20.97
CA VAL A 180 -1.84 -13.99 -20.96
C VAL A 180 -3.31 -14.14 -21.29
N GLU A 181 -3.69 -15.03 -22.22
CA GLU A 181 -5.07 -15.36 -22.54
C GLU A 181 -5.78 -15.99 -21.34
N GLU A 182 -5.19 -17.00 -20.71
CA GLU A 182 -5.72 -17.61 -19.48
C GLU A 182 -6.00 -16.58 -18.39
N LEU A 183 -5.04 -15.66 -18.12
CA LEU A 183 -5.23 -14.61 -17.14
C LEU A 183 -6.35 -13.65 -17.55
N SER A 184 -6.42 -13.29 -18.84
CA SER A 184 -7.43 -12.37 -19.38
C SER A 184 -8.83 -12.97 -19.31
N GLU A 185 -8.99 -14.25 -19.62
CA GLU A 185 -10.26 -14.98 -19.52
C GLU A 185 -10.72 -15.08 -18.06
N ARG A 186 -9.81 -15.46 -17.16
CA ARG A 186 -10.10 -15.60 -15.72
C ARG A 186 -10.69 -14.33 -15.11
N TYR A 187 -10.28 -13.16 -15.59
CA TYR A 187 -10.70 -11.87 -15.05
C TYR A 187 -11.55 -11.04 -16.02
N HIS A 188 -12.02 -11.64 -17.12
CA HIS A 188 -12.89 -10.99 -18.12
C HIS A 188 -12.32 -9.68 -18.69
N LEU A 189 -11.00 -9.68 -19.00
CA LEU A 189 -10.29 -8.46 -19.41
C LEU A 189 -10.38 -8.16 -20.92
N GLY A 190 -11.04 -9.00 -21.70
CA GLY A 190 -10.96 -8.94 -23.15
C GLY A 190 -9.57 -9.39 -23.68
N GLY A 191 -9.46 -9.89 -24.86
CA GLY A 191 -8.19 -10.44 -25.39
C GLY A 191 -7.24 -9.39 -25.99
N GLU A 192 -7.29 -8.13 -25.59
CA GLU A 192 -6.48 -7.06 -26.21
C GLU A 192 -4.99 -7.23 -25.96
N CYS A 193 -4.60 -7.55 -24.73
CA CYS A 193 -3.19 -7.72 -24.38
C CYS A 193 -2.54 -8.88 -25.14
N SER A 194 -3.22 -10.04 -25.26
CA SER A 194 -2.66 -11.19 -26.00
C SER A 194 -2.49 -10.91 -27.48
N ARG A 195 -3.40 -10.11 -28.07
CA ARG A 195 -3.31 -9.66 -29.47
C ARG A 195 -2.14 -8.71 -29.72
N CYS A 196 -1.65 -8.03 -28.70
CA CYS A 196 -0.50 -7.11 -28.80
C CYS A 196 0.85 -7.83 -28.82
N LEU A 197 0.90 -9.13 -28.42
CA LEU A 197 2.16 -9.87 -28.32
C LEU A 197 2.77 -10.11 -29.71
N GLY A 198 4.02 -9.69 -29.86
CA GLY A 198 4.77 -9.81 -31.13
C GLY A 198 4.38 -8.79 -32.21
N VAL A 199 3.47 -7.87 -31.93
CA VAL A 199 3.07 -6.81 -32.85
C VAL A 199 4.08 -5.67 -32.79
N LYS A 200 4.45 -5.12 -33.98
CA LYS A 200 5.31 -3.95 -34.09
C LYS A 200 4.69 -2.76 -33.34
N ASP A 201 5.55 -1.95 -32.72
CA ASP A 201 5.17 -0.75 -31.97
C ASP A 201 4.30 -1.03 -30.72
N ARG A 202 4.09 -2.29 -30.36
CA ARG A 202 3.48 -2.73 -29.11
C ARG A 202 4.55 -3.21 -28.12
N TRP A 203 4.37 -2.81 -26.86
CA TRP A 203 5.24 -3.23 -25.78
C TRP A 203 4.36 -3.79 -24.64
N VAL A 204 4.63 -5.02 -24.24
CA VAL A 204 3.94 -5.67 -23.16
C VAL A 204 4.95 -6.08 -22.09
N LEU A 205 4.71 -5.71 -20.87
CA LEU A 205 5.50 -6.10 -19.70
C LEU A 205 4.64 -6.97 -18.79
N LEU A 206 5.20 -8.10 -18.39
CA LEU A 206 4.59 -9.08 -17.52
C LEU A 206 5.20 -9.03 -16.13
N ALA A 207 4.36 -9.20 -15.10
CA ALA A 207 4.78 -9.38 -13.71
C ALA A 207 4.53 -10.82 -13.27
N TRP A 208 5.57 -11.47 -12.75
CA TRP A 208 5.57 -12.87 -12.38
C TRP A 208 5.92 -13.05 -10.90
N ASP A 209 5.10 -13.82 -10.17
CA ASP A 209 5.47 -14.41 -8.89
C ASP A 209 5.86 -15.86 -9.14
N ARG A 210 7.17 -16.14 -9.17
CA ARG A 210 7.73 -17.42 -9.60
C ARG A 210 7.24 -17.81 -11.01
N GLU A 211 6.42 -18.86 -11.11
CA GLU A 211 5.85 -19.35 -12.38
C GLU A 211 4.44 -18.81 -12.66
N GLN A 212 3.86 -18.01 -11.75
CA GLN A 212 2.51 -17.48 -11.90
C GLN A 212 2.55 -16.08 -12.50
N LEU A 213 1.86 -15.87 -13.62
CA LEU A 213 1.58 -14.53 -14.14
C LEU A 213 0.58 -13.82 -13.24
N VAL A 214 0.95 -12.66 -12.69
CA VAL A 214 0.14 -11.91 -11.71
C VAL A 214 -0.35 -10.56 -12.22
N GLY A 215 0.18 -10.10 -13.36
CA GLY A 215 -0.26 -8.86 -13.97
C GLY A 215 0.50 -8.53 -15.25
N PHE A 216 0.01 -7.54 -15.97
CA PHE A 216 0.64 -7.04 -17.18
C PHE A 216 0.30 -5.56 -17.43
N VAL A 217 1.13 -4.92 -18.23
CA VAL A 217 0.83 -3.64 -18.88
C VAL A 217 1.03 -3.78 -20.38
N CYS A 218 0.08 -3.23 -21.14
CA CYS A 218 0.12 -3.16 -22.59
C CYS A 218 0.23 -1.70 -23.03
N VAL A 219 1.20 -1.43 -23.91
CA VAL A 219 1.57 -0.07 -24.33
C VAL A 219 1.65 -0.01 -25.86
N ASP A 220 1.08 1.02 -26.45
CA ASP A 220 1.11 1.32 -27.88
C ASP A 220 1.99 2.52 -28.19
N HIS A 221 3.00 2.34 -29.01
CA HIS A 221 3.85 3.42 -29.50
C HIS A 221 3.31 3.96 -30.83
N ARG A 222 2.72 5.14 -30.80
CA ARG A 222 2.16 5.83 -31.95
C ARG A 222 3.23 6.74 -32.59
N SER A 223 4.04 6.17 -33.47
CA SER A 223 5.17 6.88 -34.11
C SER A 223 4.72 8.13 -34.90
N TRP A 224 3.55 8.10 -35.52
CA TRP A 224 2.99 9.22 -36.29
C TRP A 224 2.68 10.46 -35.45
N SER A 225 2.29 10.29 -34.19
CA SER A 225 2.01 11.37 -33.23
C SER A 225 3.15 11.55 -32.22
N ARG A 226 4.20 10.76 -32.28
CA ARG A 226 5.30 10.75 -31.31
C ARG A 226 4.77 10.62 -29.86
N SER A 227 3.71 9.82 -29.67
CA SER A 227 3.13 9.55 -28.37
C SER A 227 3.15 8.06 -28.04
N VAL A 228 3.06 7.77 -26.78
CA VAL A 228 2.88 6.40 -26.26
C VAL A 228 1.57 6.35 -25.49
N ASN A 229 0.81 5.30 -25.62
CA ASN A 229 -0.44 5.09 -24.89
C ASN A 229 -0.37 3.85 -24.02
N ILE A 230 -0.76 3.94 -22.76
CA ILE A 230 -1.01 2.78 -21.92
C ILE A 230 -2.42 2.29 -22.22
N ASP A 231 -2.52 1.20 -22.97
CA ASP A 231 -3.82 0.67 -23.38
C ASP A 231 -4.48 -0.14 -22.26
N GLN A 232 -3.68 -0.88 -21.49
CA GLN A 232 -4.21 -1.70 -20.41
C GLN A 232 -3.18 -1.91 -19.30
N VAL A 233 -3.61 -1.79 -18.06
CA VAL A 233 -2.88 -2.20 -16.85
C VAL A 233 -3.76 -3.15 -16.08
N PHE A 234 -3.24 -4.32 -15.76
CA PHE A 234 -3.94 -5.29 -14.92
C PHE A 234 -3.02 -5.85 -13.84
N VAL A 235 -3.55 -5.98 -12.63
CA VAL A 235 -2.93 -6.69 -11.49
C VAL A 235 -3.98 -7.57 -10.84
N SER A 236 -3.68 -8.86 -10.72
CA SER A 236 -4.54 -9.85 -10.08
C SER A 236 -4.93 -9.39 -8.67
N PRO A 237 -6.20 -9.56 -8.25
CA PRO A 237 -6.70 -9.02 -6.98
C PRO A 237 -5.85 -9.35 -5.76
N ALA A 238 -5.33 -10.58 -5.66
CA ALA A 238 -4.49 -11.03 -4.56
C ALA A 238 -3.12 -10.33 -4.48
N TYR A 239 -2.69 -9.67 -5.56
CA TYR A 239 -1.40 -8.98 -5.70
C TYR A 239 -1.53 -7.46 -5.75
N ARG A 240 -2.75 -6.93 -5.57
CA ARG A 240 -2.97 -5.48 -5.50
C ARG A 240 -2.35 -4.92 -4.21
N ARG A 241 -1.96 -3.64 -4.29
CA ARG A 241 -1.26 -2.91 -3.22
C ARG A 241 0.17 -3.37 -2.94
N TRP A 242 0.75 -4.23 -3.80
CA TRP A 242 2.16 -4.61 -3.76
C TRP A 242 3.05 -3.71 -4.63
N GLY A 243 2.54 -2.56 -5.09
CA GLY A 243 3.28 -1.63 -5.93
C GLY A 243 3.42 -2.06 -7.40
N ILE A 244 2.83 -3.19 -7.83
CA ILE A 244 2.99 -3.73 -9.19
C ILE A 244 2.50 -2.75 -10.25
N ALA A 245 1.33 -2.12 -10.06
CA ALA A 245 0.82 -1.12 -11.01
C ALA A 245 1.75 0.10 -11.09
N THR A 246 2.30 0.55 -9.97
CA THR A 246 3.30 1.64 -9.93
C THR A 246 4.54 1.26 -10.73
N GLN A 247 5.04 0.03 -10.58
CA GLN A 247 6.17 -0.47 -11.37
C GLN A 247 5.86 -0.53 -12.87
N PHE A 248 4.66 -0.92 -13.25
CA PHE A 248 4.23 -0.91 -14.64
C PHE A 248 4.21 0.49 -15.23
N VAL A 249 3.62 1.45 -14.52
CA VAL A 249 3.54 2.85 -14.97
C VAL A 249 4.93 3.47 -15.05
N SER A 250 5.78 3.29 -14.03
CA SER A 250 7.16 3.79 -14.05
C SER A 250 7.96 3.25 -15.23
N ARG A 251 7.82 1.96 -15.53
CA ARG A 251 8.52 1.34 -16.69
C ARG A 251 7.93 1.76 -18.02
N ALA A 252 6.63 2.06 -18.09
CA ALA A 252 6.00 2.65 -19.27
C ALA A 252 6.52 4.08 -19.53
N ILE A 253 6.75 4.87 -18.47
CA ILE A 253 7.38 6.20 -18.58
C ILE A 253 8.80 6.07 -19.14
N VAL A 254 9.61 5.15 -18.61
CA VAL A 254 10.98 4.89 -19.12
C VAL A 254 10.92 4.48 -20.60
N TYR A 255 10.05 3.52 -20.95
CA TYR A 255 9.86 3.08 -22.34
C TYR A 255 9.49 4.23 -23.28
N ALA A 256 8.54 5.08 -22.87
CA ALA A 256 8.11 6.23 -23.67
C ALA A 256 9.25 7.24 -23.86
N HIS A 257 10.05 7.48 -22.84
CA HIS A 257 11.25 8.33 -22.93
C HIS A 257 12.29 7.75 -23.90
N GLU A 258 12.57 6.44 -23.84
CA GLU A 258 13.47 5.74 -24.77
C GLU A 258 12.97 5.80 -26.23
N LYS A 259 11.65 5.91 -26.44
CA LYS A 259 11.03 6.10 -27.74
C LYS A 259 10.99 7.55 -28.21
N HIS A 260 11.57 8.47 -27.43
CA HIS A 260 11.55 9.91 -27.71
C HIS A 260 10.11 10.44 -27.92
N ALA A 261 9.16 9.86 -27.19
CA ALA A 261 7.78 10.36 -27.16
C ALA A 261 7.76 11.71 -26.45
N HIS A 262 6.91 12.63 -26.93
CA HIS A 262 6.69 13.90 -26.25
C HIS A 262 5.63 13.74 -25.14
N MET A 263 4.83 12.67 -25.20
CA MET A 263 3.71 12.46 -24.30
C MET A 263 3.45 10.96 -24.07
N LEU A 264 3.15 10.59 -22.83
CA LEU A 264 2.57 9.29 -22.48
C LEU A 264 1.12 9.50 -22.06
N LEU A 265 0.21 8.79 -22.69
CA LEU A 265 -1.23 8.88 -22.49
C LEU A 265 -1.75 7.66 -21.74
N ALA A 266 -2.84 7.85 -21.00
CA ALA A 266 -3.60 6.78 -20.38
C ALA A 266 -5.08 7.18 -20.27
N GLU A 267 -5.97 6.20 -20.19
CA GLU A 267 -7.36 6.41 -19.85
C GLU A 267 -7.81 5.42 -18.78
N ALA A 268 -8.73 5.81 -17.93
CA ALA A 268 -9.34 4.92 -16.95
C ALA A 268 -10.74 5.41 -16.53
N PRO A 269 -11.62 4.48 -16.12
CA PRO A 269 -12.87 4.84 -15.46
C PRO A 269 -12.60 5.67 -14.20
N ILE A 270 -13.42 6.69 -13.96
CA ILE A 270 -13.28 7.56 -12.78
C ILE A 270 -13.33 6.78 -11.45
N THR A 271 -13.94 5.61 -11.45
CA THR A 271 -14.02 4.70 -10.29
C THR A 271 -12.81 3.78 -10.14
N ASN A 272 -11.89 3.77 -11.10
CA ASN A 272 -10.77 2.84 -11.10
C ASN A 272 -9.61 3.36 -10.23
N PRO A 273 -9.16 2.61 -9.21
CA PRO A 273 -8.04 3.02 -8.35
C PRO A 273 -6.72 3.27 -9.08
N VAL A 274 -6.54 2.77 -10.32
CA VAL A 274 -5.34 3.03 -11.13
C VAL A 274 -5.13 4.52 -11.41
N LEU A 275 -6.17 5.34 -11.34
CA LEU A 275 -6.08 6.79 -11.46
C LEU A 275 -5.09 7.39 -10.45
N PHE A 276 -5.12 6.92 -9.19
CA PHE A 276 -4.19 7.38 -8.17
C PHE A 276 -2.73 7.01 -8.51
N VAL A 277 -2.51 5.86 -9.16
CA VAL A 277 -1.18 5.46 -9.61
C VAL A 277 -0.67 6.41 -10.68
N TYR A 278 -1.50 6.76 -11.67
CA TYR A 278 -1.14 7.72 -12.71
C TYR A 278 -0.86 9.11 -12.14
N LEU A 279 -1.76 9.64 -11.31
CA LEU A 279 -1.59 10.97 -10.72
C LEU A 279 -0.30 11.06 -9.87
N LYS A 280 -0.02 10.03 -9.06
CA LYS A 280 1.21 9.93 -8.28
C LYS A 280 2.46 9.85 -9.14
N ALA A 281 2.38 9.19 -10.29
CA ALA A 281 3.47 9.11 -11.26
C ALA A 281 3.71 10.41 -12.02
N GLY A 282 2.91 11.46 -11.79
CA GLY A 282 3.05 12.77 -12.42
C GLY A 282 2.16 12.99 -13.65
N PHE A 283 1.21 12.10 -13.92
CA PHE A 283 0.20 12.37 -14.93
C PHE A 283 -0.74 13.48 -14.49
N ARG A 284 -1.16 14.31 -15.43
CA ARG A 284 -2.26 15.28 -15.25
C ARG A 284 -3.52 14.81 -15.96
N VAL A 285 -4.68 15.18 -15.45
CA VAL A 285 -5.95 15.01 -16.18
C VAL A 285 -5.96 15.95 -17.38
N SER A 286 -6.14 15.40 -18.58
CA SER A 286 -6.19 16.15 -19.84
C SER A 286 -7.59 16.29 -20.41
N GLY A 287 -8.55 15.49 -19.94
CA GLY A 287 -9.94 15.56 -20.35
C GLY A 287 -10.79 14.46 -19.74
N PHE A 288 -12.07 14.48 -20.05
CA PHE A 288 -13.02 13.43 -19.66
C PHE A 288 -14.08 13.25 -20.76
N ILE A 289 -14.70 12.07 -20.78
CA ILE A 289 -15.87 11.77 -21.61
C ILE A 289 -16.89 11.06 -20.72
N ASP A 290 -18.08 11.66 -20.61
CA ASP A 290 -19.18 11.06 -19.87
C ASP A 290 -19.73 9.84 -20.61
N ALA A 291 -20.14 8.82 -19.84
CA ALA A 291 -20.74 7.61 -20.36
C ALA A 291 -19.86 6.86 -21.41
N TYR A 292 -18.54 7.01 -21.32
CA TYR A 292 -17.59 6.42 -22.26
C TYR A 292 -17.57 4.90 -22.20
N TYR A 293 -17.59 4.34 -20.96
CA TYR A 293 -17.69 2.91 -20.76
C TYR A 293 -19.15 2.50 -20.77
N PRO A 294 -19.52 1.50 -21.63
CA PRO A 294 -20.91 1.08 -21.73
C PRO A 294 -21.41 0.53 -20.38
N PRO A 295 -22.71 0.73 -20.11
CA PRO A 295 -23.31 0.14 -18.93
C PRO A 295 -23.28 -1.39 -19.07
N GLY A 296 -22.74 -2.09 -18.02
CA GLY A 296 -23.11 -3.48 -17.79
C GLY A 296 -24.50 -3.51 -17.15
N ASP A 297 -24.58 -4.07 -15.94
CA ASP A 297 -25.80 -3.99 -15.10
C ASP A 297 -25.87 -2.68 -14.28
N GLN A 298 -24.97 -1.73 -14.52
CA GLN A 298 -24.83 -0.45 -13.78
C GLN A 298 -24.89 0.74 -14.74
N GLU A 299 -24.95 1.95 -14.18
CA GLU A 299 -24.93 3.19 -14.97
C GLU A 299 -23.61 3.33 -15.78
N PRO A 300 -23.66 4.02 -16.95
CA PRO A 300 -22.47 4.31 -17.75
C PRO A 300 -21.42 5.06 -16.92
N VAL A 301 -20.14 4.73 -17.11
CA VAL A 301 -19.06 5.33 -16.34
C VAL A 301 -18.24 6.30 -17.16
N THR A 302 -17.95 7.47 -16.58
CA THR A 302 -17.10 8.51 -17.15
C THR A 302 -15.65 8.02 -17.26
N ALA A 303 -15.02 8.23 -18.41
CA ALA A 303 -13.57 8.05 -18.58
C ALA A 303 -12.82 9.34 -18.25
N LEU A 304 -11.71 9.22 -17.54
CA LEU A 304 -10.68 10.26 -17.46
C LEU A 304 -9.54 9.94 -18.42
N PHE A 305 -9.13 10.95 -19.16
CA PHE A 305 -7.95 10.91 -20.02
C PHE A 305 -6.80 11.62 -19.31
N LEU A 306 -5.65 10.97 -19.25
CA LEU A 306 -4.49 11.45 -18.53
C LEU A 306 -3.30 11.56 -19.47
N ALA A 307 -2.43 12.51 -19.19
CA ALA A 307 -1.21 12.76 -19.94
C ALA A 307 -0.02 12.99 -19.01
N TYR A 308 1.10 12.41 -19.37
CA TYR A 308 2.41 12.67 -18.79
C TYR A 308 3.28 13.32 -19.88
N ASP A 309 3.74 14.54 -19.64
CA ASP A 309 4.51 15.33 -20.59
C ASP A 309 6.00 15.15 -20.32
N PHE A 310 6.82 14.93 -21.36
CA PHE A 310 8.28 14.74 -21.22
C PHE A 310 9.09 16.03 -21.38
N GLY A 311 8.44 17.17 -21.57
CA GLY A 311 9.10 18.48 -21.78
C GLY A 311 9.40 18.82 -23.22
#